data_4c7be389b0c9ce4045633c80dfc9c006
#
_entry.id   4c7be389b0c9ce4045633c80dfc9c006
#
_cell.length_a   1.000
_cell.length_b   1.000
_cell.length_c   1.000
_cell.angle_alpha   90.00
_cell.angle_beta   90.00
_cell.angle_gamma   90.00
#
_symmetry.space_group_name_H-M   'P 1'
#
loop_
_entity.id
_entity.type
_entity.pdbx_description
1 polymer ?
#
loop_
_entity_poly.entity_id
_entity_poly.type
_entity_poly.pdbx_seq_one_letter_code
_entity_poly.pdbx_strand_id
1 'polypeptide(L)'
;ANRINNPVHVSCINIKNMVFGMAKHGENRNKYLAAEMLLKGSGLNMLDAASLAVELLSLCGGRRSMRRARKAIFLGAEELRKGEKTVSFSAAVEETLRAKRGLRPTTLRDIRYFTGALMRRCPELKDFPVRKLTPERCARFLETAFSSRRQRYKGRAVMSGVLSLSLRRGWCGENPIVRVEPPAFRERTIAVLVPEEIKSLREVVEIPEFRDCAPAVWVMLYAGIRPGEVMRLRWSDVDMEERVISVRSVASKTGGVRHVTIHAVLRRLLAEYGAGERDSLLCPPNWPVRWRLLRKKAGWGVHHRFGEWSADALRHTYASYHAKWFRDFPLLQMEMGHRSSSLLRARYLNMEGVSRDRARLFWEVPEHGRKKRIVHC
;
A
#
# COMPACT_ATOMS: atom_id res chain seq x y z
N ALA A 1 4.95 36.91 -20.95
CA ALA A 1 4.04 37.88 -21.56
C ALA A 1 3.55 37.35 -22.89
N ASN A 2 2.43 36.69 -22.96
CA ASN A 2 1.65 36.49 -24.18
C ASN A 2 0.20 36.31 -23.75
N ARG A 3 -0.56 37.40 -23.77
CA ARG A 3 -2.00 37.40 -23.70
C ARG A 3 -2.52 36.86 -25.02
N ILE A 4 -3.03 35.66 -25.03
CA ILE A 4 -3.84 35.14 -26.14
C ILE A 4 -5.22 35.85 -26.00
N ASN A 5 -5.43 36.88 -26.78
CA ASN A 5 -6.72 37.51 -26.97
C ASN A 5 -7.68 36.46 -27.56
N ASN A 6 -8.70 36.13 -26.81
CA ASN A 6 -9.77 35.22 -27.21
C ASN A 6 -10.83 36.03 -27.99
N PRO A 7 -10.89 35.95 -29.34
CA PRO A 7 -11.77 36.82 -30.14
C PRO A 7 -13.27 36.51 -29.99
N VAL A 8 -13.61 35.36 -29.37
CA VAL A 8 -15.02 34.94 -29.20
C VAL A 8 -15.73 35.69 -28.06
N HIS A 9 -15.00 36.20 -27.07
CA HIS A 9 -15.63 36.86 -25.92
C HIS A 9 -16.00 38.33 -26.22
N VAL A 10 -15.30 39.00 -27.14
CA VAL A 10 -15.56 40.41 -27.48
C VAL A 10 -16.75 40.53 -28.42
N SER A 11 -17.00 39.56 -29.30
CA SER A 11 -18.11 39.59 -30.24
C SER A 11 -19.49 39.39 -29.56
N CYS A 12 -19.58 38.54 -28.52
CA CYS A 12 -20.86 38.25 -27.85
C CYS A 12 -21.41 39.46 -27.04
N ILE A 13 -20.53 40.29 -26.48
CA ILE A 13 -20.96 41.48 -25.69
C ILE A 13 -21.43 42.58 -26.63
N ASN A 14 -20.76 42.80 -27.76
CA ASN A 14 -21.16 43.80 -28.75
C ASN A 14 -22.47 43.44 -29.45
N ILE A 15 -22.71 42.16 -29.78
CA ILE A 15 -23.94 41.72 -30.45
C ILE A 15 -25.14 41.85 -29.50
N LYS A 16 -25.01 41.58 -28.20
CA LYS A 16 -26.08 41.81 -27.20
C LYS A 16 -26.53 43.24 -27.16
N ASN A 17 -25.60 44.21 -27.16
CA ASN A 17 -25.91 45.64 -27.13
C ASN A 17 -26.53 46.13 -28.42
N MET A 18 -26.12 45.57 -29.55
CA MET A 18 -26.69 45.88 -30.87
C MET A 18 -28.14 45.34 -31.05
N VAL A 19 -28.41 44.12 -30.52
CA VAL A 19 -29.74 43.50 -30.54
C VAL A 19 -30.72 44.24 -29.62
N PHE A 20 -30.27 44.78 -28.49
CA PHE A 20 -31.10 45.56 -27.56
C PHE A 20 -31.48 46.93 -28.12
N GLY A 21 -30.63 47.51 -28.98
CA GLY A 21 -30.89 48.83 -29.63
C GLY A 21 -31.88 48.73 -30.83
N MET A 22 -32.02 47.58 -31.50
CA MET A 22 -32.85 47.40 -32.68
C MET A 22 -34.28 46.91 -32.41
N ALA A 23 -34.67 46.73 -31.18
CA ALA A 23 -35.92 46.06 -30.75
C ALA A 23 -37.21 46.92 -30.86
N LYS A 24 -37.18 48.10 -31.53
CA LYS A 24 -38.38 48.99 -31.60
C LYS A 24 -39.14 48.98 -32.91
N HIS A 25 -38.62 48.46 -34.02
CA HIS A 25 -39.36 48.36 -35.31
C HIS A 25 -38.96 47.11 -36.10
N GLY A 26 -39.89 46.18 -36.30
CA GLY A 26 -39.71 45.00 -37.16
C GLY A 26 -39.21 43.75 -36.46
N GLU A 27 -39.92 43.33 -35.42
CA GLU A 27 -39.43 42.33 -34.40
C GLU A 27 -38.90 40.99 -34.91
N ASN A 28 -39.45 40.43 -36.00
CA ASN A 28 -39.07 39.10 -36.43
C ASN A 28 -37.83 39.06 -37.36
N ARG A 29 -37.72 40.07 -38.28
CA ARG A 29 -36.59 40.14 -39.21
C ARG A 29 -35.27 40.47 -38.53
N ASN A 30 -35.34 41.35 -37.52
CA ASN A 30 -34.15 41.72 -36.73
C ASN A 30 -33.67 40.62 -35.79
N LYS A 31 -34.60 39.80 -35.26
CA LYS A 31 -34.26 38.60 -34.47
C LYS A 31 -33.60 37.54 -35.31
N TYR A 32 -34.05 37.37 -36.57
CA TYR A 32 -33.49 36.42 -37.53
C TYR A 32 -32.06 36.82 -37.93
N LEU A 33 -31.85 38.08 -38.33
CA LEU A 33 -30.53 38.61 -38.66
C LEU A 33 -29.55 38.55 -37.48
N ALA A 34 -30.01 38.83 -36.26
CA ALA A 34 -29.19 38.72 -35.06
C ALA A 34 -28.78 37.26 -34.77
N ALA A 35 -29.69 36.32 -35.01
CA ALA A 35 -29.37 34.88 -34.86
C ALA A 35 -28.37 34.41 -35.91
N GLU A 36 -28.53 34.85 -37.16
CA GLU A 36 -27.57 34.57 -38.23
C GLU A 36 -26.18 35.16 -37.96
N MET A 37 -26.11 36.36 -37.44
CA MET A 37 -24.85 36.97 -36.98
C MET A 37 -24.19 36.20 -35.84
N LEU A 38 -24.98 35.67 -34.91
CA LEU A 38 -24.46 34.79 -33.80
C LEU A 38 -23.88 33.49 -34.31
N LEU A 39 -24.46 32.94 -35.39
CA LEU A 39 -24.01 31.70 -36.01
C LEU A 39 -22.82 31.88 -36.95
N LYS A 40 -22.54 33.10 -37.36
CA LYS A 40 -21.46 33.46 -38.30
C LYS A 40 -20.10 33.02 -37.68
N GLY A 41 -19.44 32.09 -38.31
CA GLY A 41 -18.16 31.51 -37.84
C GLY A 41 -18.30 30.27 -36.97
N SER A 42 -19.51 29.81 -36.61
CA SER A 42 -19.73 28.56 -35.88
C SER A 42 -19.77 27.30 -36.75
N GLY A 43 -19.98 27.47 -38.06
CA GLY A 43 -20.22 26.34 -38.99
C GLY A 43 -21.63 25.74 -38.89
N LEU A 44 -22.50 26.28 -38.02
CA LEU A 44 -23.88 25.83 -37.84
C LEU A 44 -24.85 26.71 -38.67
N ASN A 45 -25.85 26.11 -39.32
CA ASN A 45 -27.00 26.83 -39.84
C ASN A 45 -28.08 27.02 -38.77
N MET A 46 -29.10 27.81 -39.04
CA MET A 46 -30.19 28.10 -38.11
C MET A 46 -30.98 26.87 -37.69
N LEU A 47 -31.12 25.88 -38.58
CA LEU A 47 -31.86 24.66 -38.28
C LEU A 47 -31.08 23.77 -37.32
N ASP A 48 -29.78 23.61 -37.53
CA ASP A 48 -28.90 22.84 -36.66
C ASP A 48 -28.85 23.47 -35.26
N ALA A 49 -28.73 24.79 -35.19
CA ALA A 49 -28.72 25.51 -33.93
C ALA A 49 -30.06 25.39 -33.18
N ALA A 50 -31.19 25.47 -33.91
CA ALA A 50 -32.51 25.29 -33.29
C ALA A 50 -32.71 23.84 -32.81
N SER A 51 -32.30 22.84 -33.58
CA SER A 51 -32.39 21.44 -33.21
C SER A 51 -31.57 21.14 -31.96
N LEU A 52 -30.32 21.61 -31.90
CA LEU A 52 -29.45 21.47 -30.74
C LEU A 52 -30.02 22.16 -29.50
N ALA A 53 -30.61 23.36 -29.66
CA ALA A 53 -31.26 24.09 -28.59
C ALA A 53 -32.47 23.35 -28.02
N VAL A 54 -33.31 22.77 -28.90
CA VAL A 54 -34.49 21.97 -28.50
C VAL A 54 -34.06 20.72 -27.74
N GLU A 55 -33.05 20.00 -28.24
CA GLU A 55 -32.50 18.81 -27.60
C GLU A 55 -31.96 19.14 -26.22
N LEU A 56 -31.10 20.14 -26.08
CA LEU A 56 -30.54 20.59 -24.78
C LEU A 56 -31.63 21.04 -23.80
N LEU A 57 -32.65 21.74 -24.26
CA LEU A 57 -33.75 22.18 -23.40
C LEU A 57 -34.62 20.99 -22.96
N SER A 58 -34.84 20.01 -23.81
CA SER A 58 -35.56 18.79 -23.45
C SER A 58 -34.85 17.99 -22.40
N LEU A 59 -33.53 17.78 -22.55
CA LEU A 59 -32.67 17.09 -21.57
C LEU A 59 -32.62 17.84 -20.22
N CYS A 60 -32.76 19.15 -20.21
CA CYS A 60 -32.70 19.98 -19.00
C CYS A 60 -34.08 20.25 -18.33
N GLY A 61 -35.17 19.66 -18.83
CA GLY A 61 -36.52 19.82 -18.27
C GLY A 61 -37.33 20.98 -18.88
N GLY A 62 -37.11 21.32 -20.16
CA GLY A 62 -37.94 22.22 -20.95
C GLY A 62 -37.58 23.72 -20.86
N ARG A 63 -38.45 24.57 -21.48
CA ARG A 63 -38.19 26.00 -21.71
C ARG A 63 -37.80 26.81 -20.46
N ARG A 64 -38.29 26.45 -19.29
CA ARG A 64 -37.99 27.17 -18.02
C ARG A 64 -36.58 26.92 -17.49
N SER A 65 -35.78 26.08 -18.17
CA SER A 65 -34.48 25.60 -17.71
C SER A 65 -33.27 26.15 -18.47
N MET A 66 -33.40 27.31 -19.14
CA MET A 66 -32.28 27.95 -19.86
C MET A 66 -31.02 28.10 -19.00
N ARG A 67 -31.18 28.40 -17.71
CA ARG A 67 -30.04 28.48 -16.78
C ARG A 67 -29.36 27.10 -16.57
N ARG A 68 -30.15 26.02 -16.54
CA ARG A 68 -29.64 24.64 -16.45
C ARG A 68 -28.95 24.23 -17.74
N ALA A 69 -29.54 24.52 -18.91
CA ALA A 69 -28.94 24.25 -20.21
C ALA A 69 -27.60 24.97 -20.38
N ARG A 70 -27.49 26.25 -20.04
CA ARG A 70 -26.21 26.98 -20.04
C ARG A 70 -25.18 26.36 -19.11
N LYS A 71 -25.59 25.94 -17.91
CA LYS A 71 -24.70 25.24 -16.98
C LYS A 71 -24.24 23.91 -17.53
N ALA A 72 -25.13 23.14 -18.17
CA ALA A 72 -24.80 21.87 -18.80
C ALA A 72 -23.80 22.04 -19.96
N ILE A 73 -24.02 23.04 -20.84
CA ILE A 73 -23.06 23.37 -21.92
C ILE A 73 -21.71 23.77 -21.34
N PHE A 74 -21.67 24.61 -20.31
CA PHE A 74 -20.41 25.03 -19.67
C PHE A 74 -19.67 23.83 -19.07
N LEU A 75 -20.37 23.01 -18.29
CA LEU A 75 -19.79 21.79 -17.66
C LEU A 75 -19.34 20.78 -18.74
N GLY A 76 -20.14 20.60 -19.82
CA GLY A 76 -19.77 19.72 -20.93
C GLY A 76 -18.53 20.23 -21.67
N ALA A 77 -18.43 21.53 -21.91
CA ALA A 77 -17.27 22.15 -22.54
C ALA A 77 -16.02 22.05 -21.66
N GLU A 78 -16.15 22.23 -20.32
CA GLU A 78 -15.05 21.97 -19.41
C GLU A 78 -14.61 20.51 -19.41
N GLU A 79 -15.57 19.59 -19.47
CA GLU A 79 -15.28 18.16 -19.50
C GLU A 79 -14.60 17.76 -20.83
N LEU A 80 -15.02 18.31 -21.94
CA LEU A 80 -14.36 18.13 -23.25
C LEU A 80 -12.93 18.69 -23.23
N ARG A 81 -12.71 19.89 -22.68
CA ARG A 81 -11.37 20.48 -22.52
C ARG A 81 -10.47 19.65 -21.62
N LYS A 82 -11.00 19.10 -20.53
CA LYS A 82 -10.27 18.14 -19.68
C LYS A 82 -9.90 16.89 -20.48
N GLY A 83 -10.69 16.54 -21.52
CA GLY A 83 -10.47 15.42 -22.40
C GLY A 83 -9.22 15.50 -23.27
N GLU A 84 -8.77 16.69 -23.59
CA GLU A 84 -7.60 16.91 -24.44
C GLU A 84 -6.27 16.62 -23.71
N LYS A 85 -6.30 16.57 -22.36
CA LYS A 85 -5.11 16.29 -21.52
C LYS A 85 -5.02 14.86 -21.00
N THR A 86 -5.65 13.92 -21.68
CA THR A 86 -5.58 12.53 -21.25
C THR A 86 -4.20 11.94 -21.55
N VAL A 87 -3.70 11.14 -20.62
CA VAL A 87 -2.41 10.45 -20.74
C VAL A 87 -2.62 8.95 -20.74
N SER A 88 -1.65 8.21 -21.28
CA SER A 88 -1.64 6.75 -21.23
C SER A 88 -1.44 6.25 -19.80
N PHE A 89 -1.84 5.01 -19.55
CA PHE A 89 -1.61 4.38 -18.25
C PHE A 89 -0.12 4.30 -17.91
N SER A 90 0.75 3.99 -18.87
CA SER A 90 2.20 3.96 -18.66
C SER A 90 2.75 5.32 -18.24
N ALA A 91 2.35 6.40 -18.90
CA ALA A 91 2.77 7.76 -18.52
C ALA A 91 2.27 8.14 -17.13
N ALA A 92 1.04 7.74 -16.76
CA ALA A 92 0.50 7.94 -15.42
C ALA A 92 1.27 7.15 -14.35
N VAL A 93 1.75 5.95 -14.67
CA VAL A 93 2.62 5.15 -13.78
C VAL A 93 3.96 5.84 -13.57
N GLU A 94 4.61 6.32 -14.63
CA GLU A 94 5.89 7.02 -14.53
C GLU A 94 5.78 8.28 -13.68
N GLU A 95 4.74 9.08 -13.88
CA GLU A 95 4.51 10.25 -13.04
C GLU A 95 4.20 9.87 -11.59
N THR A 96 3.50 8.76 -11.36
CA THR A 96 3.24 8.25 -10.01
C THR A 96 4.55 7.86 -9.32
N LEU A 97 5.48 7.21 -10.02
CA LEU A 97 6.80 6.85 -9.49
C LEU A 97 7.63 8.10 -9.20
N ARG A 98 7.57 9.11 -10.08
CA ARG A 98 8.25 10.39 -9.89
C ARG A 98 7.70 11.16 -8.69
N ALA A 99 6.38 11.29 -8.59
CA ALA A 99 5.70 11.98 -7.48
C ALA A 99 5.94 11.29 -6.12
N LYS A 100 6.17 9.98 -6.14
CA LYS A 100 6.36 9.16 -4.94
C LYS A 100 7.83 8.80 -4.66
N ARG A 101 8.80 9.45 -5.32
CA ARG A 101 10.24 9.14 -5.18
C ARG A 101 10.77 9.18 -3.75
N GLY A 102 10.16 10.00 -2.88
CA GLY A 102 10.51 10.09 -1.46
C GLY A 102 9.95 8.96 -0.58
N LEU A 103 9.15 8.03 -1.14
CA LEU A 103 8.66 6.88 -0.39
C LEU A 103 9.74 5.81 -0.25
N ARG A 104 9.50 4.86 0.68
CA ARG A 104 10.41 3.74 0.92
C ARG A 104 10.68 2.93 -0.35
N PRO A 105 11.92 2.43 -0.55
CA PRO A 105 12.29 1.63 -1.72
C PRO A 105 11.37 0.42 -1.94
N THR A 106 10.90 -0.21 -0.85
CA THR A 106 9.95 -1.34 -0.91
C THR A 106 8.61 -0.94 -1.52
N THR A 107 8.08 0.24 -1.19
CA THR A 107 6.83 0.76 -1.76
C THR A 107 6.97 1.05 -3.25
N LEU A 108 8.09 1.67 -3.65
CA LEU A 108 8.39 1.93 -5.06
C LEU A 108 8.56 0.62 -5.84
N ARG A 109 9.21 -0.38 -5.24
CA ARG A 109 9.34 -1.73 -5.83
C ARG A 109 7.98 -2.38 -6.02
N ASP A 110 7.08 -2.30 -5.05
CA ASP A 110 5.73 -2.85 -5.15
C ASP A 110 4.95 -2.15 -6.28
N ILE A 111 5.02 -0.82 -6.38
CA ILE A 111 4.38 -0.08 -7.49
C ILE A 111 4.92 -0.57 -8.83
N ARG A 112 6.24 -0.64 -9.02
CA ARG A 112 6.86 -1.13 -10.27
C ARG A 112 6.46 -2.58 -10.57
N TYR A 113 6.44 -3.44 -9.56
CA TYR A 113 6.08 -4.85 -9.74
C TYR A 113 4.64 -5.00 -10.22
N PHE A 114 3.67 -4.40 -9.52
CA PHE A 114 2.25 -4.56 -9.84
C PHE A 114 1.87 -3.86 -11.15
N THR A 115 2.35 -2.64 -11.39
CA THR A 115 2.09 -1.94 -12.67
C THR A 115 2.80 -2.61 -13.84
N GLY A 116 4.03 -3.07 -13.66
CA GLY A 116 4.75 -3.84 -14.66
C GLY A 116 4.08 -5.18 -14.98
N ALA A 117 3.52 -5.88 -13.98
CA ALA A 117 2.76 -7.11 -14.21
C ALA A 117 1.46 -6.84 -14.99
N LEU A 118 0.74 -5.76 -14.65
CA LEU A 118 -0.44 -5.31 -15.40
C LEU A 118 -0.12 -5.06 -16.87
N MET A 119 0.89 -4.24 -17.16
CA MET A 119 1.25 -3.89 -18.54
C MET A 119 1.85 -5.05 -19.34
N ARG A 120 2.52 -6.02 -18.69
CA ARG A 120 3.02 -7.22 -19.39
C ARG A 120 1.93 -8.21 -19.73
N ARG A 121 0.95 -8.40 -18.84
CA ARG A 121 -0.13 -9.39 -19.04
C ARG A 121 -1.34 -8.81 -19.77
N CYS A 122 -1.46 -7.49 -19.80
CA CYS A 122 -2.46 -6.75 -20.54
C CYS A 122 -1.75 -5.64 -21.34
N PRO A 123 -1.07 -5.99 -22.46
CA PRO A 123 -0.26 -5.05 -23.24
C PRO A 123 -1.03 -3.81 -23.69
N GLU A 124 -2.32 -4.00 -24.02
CA GLU A 124 -3.24 -2.93 -24.43
C GLU A 124 -3.42 -1.85 -23.34
N LEU A 125 -3.20 -2.19 -22.06
CA LEU A 125 -3.29 -1.22 -20.97
C LEU A 125 -2.15 -0.20 -21.01
N LYS A 126 -0.98 -0.55 -21.55
CA LYS A 126 0.19 0.31 -21.56
C LYS A 126 -0.12 1.70 -22.15
N ASP A 127 -0.71 1.70 -23.34
CA ASP A 127 -1.01 2.92 -24.07
C ASP A 127 -2.47 3.36 -23.92
N PHE A 128 -3.24 2.64 -23.08
CA PHE A 128 -4.64 2.92 -22.85
C PHE A 128 -4.83 4.24 -22.11
N PRO A 129 -5.68 5.16 -22.62
CA PRO A 129 -5.95 6.44 -21.98
C PRO A 129 -6.61 6.23 -20.61
N VAL A 130 -6.00 6.79 -19.54
CA VAL A 130 -6.54 6.64 -18.17
C VAL A 130 -7.97 7.14 -18.02
N ARG A 131 -8.36 8.13 -18.81
CA ARG A 131 -9.71 8.68 -18.86
C ARG A 131 -10.76 7.68 -19.36
N LYS A 132 -10.40 6.76 -20.26
CA LYS A 132 -11.29 5.74 -20.84
C LYS A 132 -11.37 4.46 -20.00
N LEU A 133 -10.71 4.41 -18.85
CA LEU A 133 -10.81 3.29 -17.94
C LEU A 133 -12.17 3.30 -17.24
N THR A 134 -12.87 2.16 -17.31
CA THR A 134 -14.12 1.92 -16.59
C THR A 134 -13.90 0.91 -15.45
N PRO A 135 -14.80 0.81 -14.46
CA PRO A 135 -14.70 -0.20 -13.42
C PRO A 135 -14.56 -1.62 -13.95
N GLU A 136 -15.34 -1.97 -14.99
CA GLU A 136 -15.35 -3.31 -15.61
C GLU A 136 -14.01 -3.62 -16.29
N ARG A 137 -13.43 -2.64 -16.98
CA ARG A 137 -12.10 -2.79 -17.60
C ARG A 137 -11.03 -2.95 -16.55
N CYS A 138 -11.08 -2.16 -15.47
CA CYS A 138 -10.15 -2.27 -14.35
C CYS A 138 -10.22 -3.65 -13.69
N ALA A 139 -11.43 -4.18 -13.45
CA ALA A 139 -11.64 -5.51 -12.89
C ALA A 139 -11.02 -6.59 -13.79
N ARG A 140 -11.33 -6.55 -15.10
CA ARG A 140 -10.80 -7.50 -16.10
C ARG A 140 -9.27 -7.47 -16.14
N PHE A 141 -8.63 -6.30 -16.16
CA PHE A 141 -7.17 -6.20 -16.15
C PHE A 141 -6.56 -6.79 -14.88
N LEU A 142 -7.19 -6.61 -13.72
CA LEU A 142 -6.74 -7.20 -12.47
C LEU A 142 -6.88 -8.73 -12.46
N GLU A 143 -7.95 -9.27 -13.03
CA GLU A 143 -8.18 -10.72 -13.13
C GLU A 143 -7.22 -11.38 -14.10
N THR A 144 -6.99 -10.77 -15.25
CA THR A 144 -6.02 -11.24 -16.24
C THR A 144 -4.59 -11.18 -15.71
N ALA A 145 -4.25 -10.07 -15.00
CA ALA A 145 -2.89 -9.87 -14.52
C ALA A 145 -2.54 -10.74 -13.31
N PHE A 146 -3.50 -11.13 -12.46
CA PHE A 146 -3.21 -11.77 -11.18
C PHE A 146 -4.13 -12.97 -10.90
N SER A 147 -3.55 -14.16 -10.81
CA SER A 147 -4.28 -15.40 -10.47
C SER A 147 -4.72 -15.42 -8.99
N SER A 148 -3.87 -14.96 -8.06
CA SER A 148 -4.20 -15.03 -6.63
C SER A 148 -5.04 -13.83 -6.18
N ARG A 149 -6.04 -14.10 -5.32
CA ARG A 149 -6.91 -13.05 -4.72
C ARG A 149 -6.09 -11.98 -3.99
N ARG A 150 -5.03 -12.38 -3.28
CA ARG A 150 -4.14 -11.46 -2.56
C ARG A 150 -3.35 -10.55 -3.50
N GLN A 151 -2.89 -11.08 -4.63
CA GLN A 151 -2.21 -10.25 -5.64
C GLN A 151 -3.19 -9.30 -6.31
N ARG A 152 -4.42 -9.74 -6.62
CA ARG A 152 -5.49 -8.86 -7.13
C ARG A 152 -5.80 -7.72 -6.17
N TYR A 153 -5.91 -8.02 -4.87
CA TYR A 153 -6.13 -7.00 -3.84
C TYR A 153 -4.99 -5.94 -3.83
N LYS A 154 -3.74 -6.39 -3.85
CA LYS A 154 -2.58 -5.48 -3.91
C LYS A 154 -2.50 -4.72 -5.23
N GLY A 155 -2.73 -5.39 -6.36
CA GLY A 155 -2.77 -4.78 -7.69
C GLY A 155 -3.84 -3.69 -7.78
N ARG A 156 -5.05 -3.97 -7.22
CA ARG A 156 -6.13 -2.99 -7.11
C ARG A 156 -5.70 -1.75 -6.32
N ALA A 157 -5.06 -1.93 -5.17
CA ALA A 157 -4.58 -0.82 -4.34
C ALA A 157 -3.53 0.03 -5.07
N VAL A 158 -2.59 -0.60 -5.79
CA VAL A 158 -1.58 0.10 -6.58
C VAL A 158 -2.23 0.85 -7.75
N MET A 159 -3.12 0.20 -8.51
CA MET A 159 -3.83 0.82 -9.62
C MET A 159 -4.68 2.01 -9.15
N SER A 160 -5.35 1.87 -8.00
CA SER A 160 -6.08 2.97 -7.34
C SER A 160 -5.17 4.16 -7.03
N GLY A 161 -3.95 3.90 -6.56
CA GLY A 161 -2.96 4.94 -6.30
C GLY A 161 -2.54 5.71 -7.54
N VAL A 162 -2.38 5.03 -8.69
CA VAL A 162 -2.07 5.64 -10.00
C VAL A 162 -3.26 6.50 -10.47
N LEU A 163 -4.47 5.94 -10.44
CA LEU A 163 -5.66 6.64 -10.91
C LEU A 163 -6.08 7.81 -10.01
N SER A 164 -5.82 7.72 -8.70
CA SER A 164 -6.01 8.85 -7.78
C SER A 164 -5.04 10.01 -8.06
N LEU A 165 -3.81 9.73 -8.49
CA LEU A 165 -2.90 10.78 -8.96
C LEU A 165 -3.39 11.36 -10.28
N SER A 166 -3.83 10.51 -11.22
CA SER A 166 -4.38 10.93 -12.51
C SER A 166 -5.59 11.86 -12.33
N LEU A 167 -6.47 11.55 -11.39
CA LEU A 167 -7.60 12.41 -11.02
C LEU A 167 -7.12 13.78 -10.50
N ARG A 168 -6.17 13.80 -9.57
CA ARG A 168 -5.61 15.07 -9.05
C ARG A 168 -4.89 15.90 -10.11
N ARG A 169 -4.36 15.28 -11.16
CA ARG A 169 -3.71 15.96 -12.30
C ARG A 169 -4.73 16.40 -13.37
N GLY A 170 -6.01 16.05 -13.22
CA GLY A 170 -7.05 16.37 -14.19
C GLY A 170 -6.99 15.51 -15.48
N TRP A 171 -6.30 14.35 -15.44
CA TRP A 171 -6.17 13.44 -16.59
C TRP A 171 -7.37 12.50 -16.76
N CYS A 172 -8.17 12.36 -15.71
CA CYS A 172 -9.46 11.64 -15.74
C CYS A 172 -10.46 12.35 -14.82
N GLY A 173 -11.75 12.13 -15.05
CA GLY A 173 -12.82 12.74 -14.27
C GLY A 173 -13.11 12.03 -12.95
N GLU A 174 -12.79 10.72 -12.87
CA GLU A 174 -13.00 9.91 -11.67
C GLU A 174 -11.92 8.82 -11.56
N ASN A 175 -11.88 8.18 -10.40
CA ASN A 175 -11.08 6.98 -10.20
C ASN A 175 -11.99 5.74 -10.25
N PRO A 176 -12.08 5.03 -11.40
CA PRO A 176 -13.04 3.93 -11.59
C PRO A 176 -12.75 2.73 -10.69
N ILE A 177 -11.49 2.55 -10.23
CA ILE A 177 -11.11 1.42 -9.39
C ILE A 177 -11.80 1.45 -8.02
N VAL A 178 -12.31 2.59 -7.57
CA VAL A 178 -13.02 2.71 -6.30
C VAL A 178 -14.31 1.89 -6.32
N ARG A 179 -14.96 1.81 -7.50
CA ARG A 179 -16.19 1.02 -7.72
C ARG A 179 -15.93 -0.47 -7.95
N VAL A 180 -14.68 -0.88 -8.12
CA VAL A 180 -14.33 -2.31 -8.22
C VAL A 180 -14.26 -2.89 -6.83
N GLU A 181 -15.05 -3.91 -6.54
CA GLU A 181 -15.01 -4.57 -5.25
C GLU A 181 -13.63 -5.18 -4.96
N PRO A 182 -13.10 -4.99 -3.75
CA PRO A 182 -11.86 -5.64 -3.38
C PRO A 182 -12.11 -7.16 -3.28
N PRO A 183 -11.23 -7.99 -3.90
CA PRO A 183 -11.39 -9.43 -3.80
C PRO A 183 -11.30 -9.88 -2.35
N ALA A 184 -12.34 -10.55 -1.87
CA ALA A 184 -12.33 -11.14 -0.54
C ALA A 184 -11.29 -12.26 -0.47
N PHE A 185 -10.43 -12.22 0.53
CA PHE A 185 -9.52 -13.30 0.87
C PHE A 185 -9.45 -13.44 2.40
N ARG A 186 -9.38 -14.69 2.86
CA ARG A 186 -9.08 -14.93 4.28
C ARG A 186 -7.59 -14.73 4.49
N GLU A 187 -7.22 -13.91 5.46
CA GLU A 187 -5.83 -13.87 5.92
C GLU A 187 -5.50 -15.27 6.47
N ARG A 188 -4.36 -15.82 6.05
CA ARG A 188 -3.88 -17.10 6.60
C ARG A 188 -3.56 -16.90 8.07
N THR A 189 -4.00 -17.83 8.89
CA THR A 189 -3.55 -17.93 10.29
C THR A 189 -2.03 -18.07 10.27
N ILE A 190 -1.33 -17.17 10.96
CA ILE A 190 0.13 -17.23 11.03
C ILE A 190 0.48 -18.27 12.09
N ALA A 191 1.35 -19.20 11.70
CA ALA A 191 1.81 -20.25 12.58
C ALA A 191 2.51 -19.68 13.82
N VAL A 192 2.12 -20.17 14.98
CA VAL A 192 2.83 -20.00 16.24
C VAL A 192 3.68 -21.26 16.45
N LEU A 193 4.99 -21.09 16.67
CA LEU A 193 5.89 -22.19 16.87
C LEU A 193 5.62 -22.87 18.21
N VAL A 194 5.67 -24.19 18.23
CA VAL A 194 5.58 -24.97 19.47
C VAL A 194 6.98 -25.16 20.08
N PRO A 195 7.07 -25.50 21.38
CA PRO A 195 8.37 -25.66 22.06
C PRO A 195 9.33 -26.62 21.35
N GLU A 196 8.81 -27.70 20.75
CA GLU A 196 9.60 -28.69 20.01
C GLU A 196 10.26 -28.10 18.77
N GLU A 197 9.53 -27.23 18.04
CA GLU A 197 10.07 -26.52 16.89
C GLU A 197 11.12 -25.49 17.27
N ILE A 198 10.93 -24.83 18.44
CA ILE A 198 11.93 -23.91 19.00
C ILE A 198 13.19 -24.66 19.43
N LYS A 199 13.04 -25.89 19.97
CA LYS A 199 14.16 -26.76 20.29
C LYS A 199 14.95 -27.11 19.02
N SER A 200 14.29 -27.54 17.95
CA SER A 200 14.96 -27.80 16.65
C SER A 200 15.71 -26.60 16.12
N LEU A 201 15.12 -25.38 16.28
CA LEU A 201 15.81 -24.15 15.90
C LEU A 201 17.07 -23.92 16.72
N ARG A 202 17.02 -24.19 18.03
CA ARG A 202 18.17 -24.08 18.92
C ARG A 202 19.28 -25.04 18.52
N GLU A 203 18.95 -26.29 18.25
CA GLU A 203 19.92 -27.29 17.82
C GLU A 203 20.65 -26.87 16.53
N VAL A 204 19.95 -26.25 15.60
CA VAL A 204 20.55 -25.79 14.36
C VAL A 204 21.43 -24.56 14.54
N VAL A 205 21.08 -23.61 15.41
CA VAL A 205 21.92 -22.42 15.64
C VAL A 205 23.20 -22.77 16.40
N GLU A 206 23.27 -23.92 17.11
CA GLU A 206 24.50 -24.41 17.74
C GLU A 206 25.52 -24.96 16.73
N ILE A 207 25.11 -25.25 15.52
CA ILE A 207 26.03 -25.68 14.46
C ILE A 207 26.98 -24.52 14.15
N PRO A 208 28.31 -24.75 14.11
CA PRO A 208 29.31 -23.68 13.92
C PRO A 208 28.99 -22.72 12.76
N GLU A 209 28.46 -23.28 11.65
CA GLU A 209 28.06 -22.52 10.46
C GLU A 209 26.97 -21.47 10.74
N PHE A 210 26.10 -21.71 11.74
CA PHE A 210 24.94 -20.84 12.02
C PHE A 210 25.04 -20.12 13.37
N ARG A 211 26.09 -20.35 14.15
CA ARG A 211 26.20 -19.81 15.48
C ARG A 211 26.13 -18.27 15.57
N ASP A 212 26.71 -17.59 14.60
CA ASP A 212 26.64 -16.13 14.49
C ASP A 212 25.26 -15.60 14.03
N CYS A 213 24.36 -16.48 13.59
CA CYS A 213 22.95 -16.16 13.31
C CYS A 213 22.10 -16.09 14.58
N ALA A 214 22.55 -16.70 15.67
CA ALA A 214 21.77 -16.89 16.89
C ALA A 214 21.24 -15.58 17.48
N PRO A 215 22.03 -14.49 17.68
CA PRO A 215 21.51 -13.26 18.24
C PRO A 215 20.33 -12.68 17.46
N ALA A 216 20.40 -12.68 16.13
CA ALA A 216 19.33 -12.19 15.27
C ALA A 216 18.06 -13.08 15.37
N VAL A 217 18.23 -14.39 15.45
CA VAL A 217 17.13 -15.35 15.61
C VAL A 217 16.43 -15.15 16.95
N TRP A 218 17.19 -15.06 18.03
CA TRP A 218 16.64 -14.93 19.39
C TRP A 218 15.95 -13.59 19.62
N VAL A 219 16.48 -12.52 19.06
CA VAL A 219 15.84 -11.19 19.14
C VAL A 219 14.50 -11.19 18.35
N MET A 220 14.43 -11.85 17.22
CA MET A 220 13.15 -12.01 16.51
C MET A 220 12.16 -12.87 17.29
N LEU A 221 12.62 -13.94 17.94
CA LEU A 221 11.75 -14.89 18.65
C LEU A 221 11.34 -14.41 20.05
N TYR A 222 12.24 -13.80 20.83
CA TYR A 222 12.02 -13.45 22.24
C TYR A 222 11.87 -11.94 22.51
N ALA A 223 12.00 -11.10 21.49
CA ALA A 223 11.68 -9.67 21.54
C ALA A 223 10.72 -9.24 20.42
N GLY A 224 10.28 -10.16 19.58
CA GLY A 224 9.30 -9.90 18.54
C GLY A 224 9.73 -8.86 17.51
N ILE A 225 11.03 -8.65 17.31
CA ILE A 225 11.55 -7.71 16.30
C ILE A 225 11.19 -8.16 14.90
N ARG A 226 10.76 -7.22 14.04
CA ARG A 226 10.40 -7.56 12.66
C ARG A 226 11.63 -8.00 11.85
N PRO A 227 11.49 -8.95 10.90
CA PRO A 227 12.61 -9.40 10.06
C PRO A 227 13.31 -8.26 9.30
N GLY A 228 12.57 -7.24 8.90
CA GLY A 228 13.16 -6.08 8.24
C GLY A 228 13.82 -5.08 9.21
N GLU A 229 13.54 -5.15 10.50
CA GLU A 229 14.14 -4.32 11.55
C GLU A 229 15.44 -4.95 12.06
N VAL A 230 15.44 -6.27 12.32
CA VAL A 230 16.63 -6.98 12.81
C VAL A 230 17.83 -6.83 11.87
N MET A 231 17.61 -6.74 10.58
CA MET A 231 18.67 -6.50 9.57
C MET A 231 19.37 -5.14 9.71
N ARG A 232 18.83 -4.23 10.47
CA ARG A 232 19.36 -2.87 10.70
C ARG A 232 19.71 -2.61 12.15
N LEU A 233 19.44 -3.58 13.01
CA LEU A 233 19.73 -3.50 14.44
C LEU A 233 21.23 -3.69 14.66
N ARG A 234 21.82 -2.85 15.50
CA ARG A 234 23.22 -2.93 15.90
C ARG A 234 23.32 -3.41 17.33
N TRP A 235 24.50 -3.88 17.73
CA TRP A 235 24.75 -4.21 19.11
C TRP A 235 24.63 -3.00 20.05
N SER A 236 24.92 -1.79 19.57
CA SER A 236 24.67 -0.54 20.29
C SER A 236 23.19 -0.24 20.56
N ASP A 237 22.27 -0.94 19.92
CA ASP A 237 20.84 -0.82 20.17
C ASP A 237 20.34 -1.80 21.26
N VAL A 238 21.23 -2.71 21.76
CA VAL A 238 20.91 -3.75 22.75
C VAL A 238 21.59 -3.37 24.08
N ASP A 239 20.79 -2.90 25.04
CA ASP A 239 21.25 -2.61 26.38
C ASP A 239 20.94 -3.79 27.31
N MET A 240 22.01 -4.51 27.69
CA MET A 240 21.90 -5.70 28.56
C MET A 240 21.73 -5.35 30.03
N GLU A 241 22.14 -4.14 30.47
CA GLU A 241 22.02 -3.65 31.85
C GLU A 241 20.60 -3.15 32.09
N GLU A 242 20.12 -2.22 31.23
CA GLU A 242 18.77 -1.70 31.31
C GLU A 242 17.72 -2.70 30.77
N ARG A 243 18.16 -3.81 30.18
CA ARG A 243 17.30 -4.86 29.60
C ARG A 243 16.35 -4.36 28.52
N VAL A 244 16.86 -3.53 27.62
CA VAL A 244 16.08 -2.88 26.59
C VAL A 244 16.73 -3.03 25.21
N ILE A 245 15.92 -3.30 24.18
CA ILE A 245 16.32 -3.16 22.77
C ILE A 245 15.66 -1.91 22.22
N SER A 246 16.46 -0.95 21.76
CA SER A 246 16.01 0.31 21.16
C SER A 246 15.84 0.18 19.65
N VAL A 247 14.60 0.08 19.18
CA VAL A 247 14.31 0.05 17.73
C VAL A 247 14.10 1.46 17.23
N ARG A 248 15.14 2.04 16.63
CA ARG A 248 15.15 3.43 16.15
C ARG A 248 14.24 3.64 14.93
N SER A 249 13.83 4.87 14.67
CA SER A 249 12.92 5.24 13.57
C SER A 249 13.44 4.80 12.19
N VAL A 250 14.74 4.88 11.96
CA VAL A 250 15.41 4.44 10.72
C VAL A 250 15.24 2.93 10.51
N ALA A 251 15.23 2.14 11.59
CA ALA A 251 14.99 0.71 11.55
C ALA A 251 13.49 0.38 11.54
N SER A 252 12.65 1.23 12.13
CA SER A 252 11.22 0.99 12.33
C SER A 252 10.41 1.15 11.04
N LYS A 253 9.49 0.21 10.77
CA LYS A 253 8.53 0.31 9.65
C LYS A 253 7.52 1.46 9.84
N THR A 254 7.25 1.85 11.06
CA THR A 254 6.23 2.86 11.41
C THR A 254 6.79 4.27 11.64
N GLY A 255 8.13 4.43 11.59
CA GLY A 255 8.81 5.71 11.74
C GLY A 255 8.96 6.21 13.18
N GLY A 256 8.47 5.47 14.20
CA GLY A 256 8.65 5.79 15.62
C GLY A 256 9.80 5.01 16.26
N VAL A 257 10.40 5.57 17.30
CA VAL A 257 11.29 4.85 18.21
C VAL A 257 10.43 4.04 19.16
N ARG A 258 10.83 2.80 19.47
CA ARG A 258 10.23 1.99 20.52
C ARG A 258 11.30 1.21 21.27
N HIS A 259 11.00 0.94 22.51
CA HIS A 259 11.81 0.12 23.39
C HIS A 259 11.13 -1.23 23.59
N VAL A 260 11.90 -2.30 23.55
CA VAL A 260 11.41 -3.68 23.72
C VAL A 260 12.19 -4.32 24.88
N THR A 261 11.46 -4.94 25.80
CA THR A 261 12.03 -5.55 26.99
C THR A 261 12.86 -6.78 26.64
N ILE A 262 14.05 -6.89 27.22
CA ILE A 262 14.90 -8.10 27.20
C ILE A 262 14.50 -8.97 28.38
N HIS A 263 13.60 -9.93 28.15
CA HIS A 263 13.21 -10.92 29.15
C HIS A 263 14.37 -11.85 29.51
N ALA A 264 14.28 -12.50 30.69
CA ALA A 264 15.36 -13.34 31.25
C ALA A 264 15.89 -14.38 30.27
N VAL A 265 15.01 -15.04 29.51
CA VAL A 265 15.40 -16.03 28.51
C VAL A 265 16.24 -15.41 27.38
N LEU A 266 15.87 -14.26 26.87
CA LEU A 266 16.63 -13.57 25.83
C LEU A 266 17.96 -13.06 26.36
N ARG A 267 17.97 -12.48 27.57
CA ARG A 267 19.19 -12.01 28.23
C ARG A 267 20.24 -13.11 28.35
N ARG A 268 19.84 -14.30 28.82
CA ARG A 268 20.73 -15.45 28.92
C ARG A 268 21.26 -15.88 27.55
N LEU A 269 20.38 -16.00 26.56
CA LEU A 269 20.76 -16.40 25.20
C LEU A 269 21.74 -15.41 24.58
N LEU A 270 21.50 -14.10 24.70
CA LEU A 270 22.43 -13.10 24.16
C LEU A 270 23.78 -13.12 24.89
N ALA A 271 23.80 -13.35 26.21
CA ALA A 271 25.04 -13.47 26.95
C ALA A 271 25.87 -14.69 26.56
N GLU A 272 25.21 -15.77 26.14
CA GLU A 272 25.87 -17.03 25.71
C GLU A 272 26.61 -16.88 24.38
N TYR A 273 26.06 -16.10 23.44
CA TYR A 273 26.66 -15.90 22.12
C TYR A 273 27.65 -14.73 22.06
N GLY A 274 27.79 -13.99 23.18
CA GLY A 274 28.64 -12.82 23.28
C GLY A 274 28.08 -11.59 22.56
N ALA A 275 28.55 -10.42 22.99
CA ALA A 275 28.28 -9.19 22.27
C ALA A 275 29.29 -9.04 21.14
N GLY A 276 28.82 -8.72 19.95
CA GLY A 276 29.68 -8.25 18.88
C GLY A 276 30.20 -6.83 19.15
N GLU A 277 31.04 -6.31 18.26
CA GLU A 277 31.47 -4.92 18.33
C GLU A 277 30.25 -3.98 18.35
N ARG A 278 30.34 -2.95 19.17
CA ARG A 278 29.20 -2.05 19.50
C ARG A 278 28.47 -1.54 18.25
N ASP A 279 29.21 -1.20 17.19
CA ASP A 279 28.65 -0.63 15.96
C ASP A 279 28.38 -1.67 14.85
N SER A 280 28.70 -2.95 15.12
CA SER A 280 28.38 -4.03 14.18
C SER A 280 26.90 -4.33 14.16
N LEU A 281 26.44 -4.87 13.01
CA LEU A 281 25.05 -5.35 12.87
C LEU A 281 24.85 -6.62 13.69
N LEU A 282 23.64 -6.77 14.22
CA LEU A 282 23.22 -8.00 14.91
C LEU A 282 23.10 -9.19 13.96
N CYS A 283 22.77 -8.95 12.70
CA CYS A 283 22.73 -9.96 11.65
C CYS A 283 24.09 -10.15 11.03
N PRO A 284 24.53 -11.40 10.81
CA PRO A 284 25.76 -11.68 10.10
C PRO A 284 25.65 -11.33 8.59
N PRO A 285 26.78 -11.24 7.87
CA PRO A 285 26.77 -11.05 6.42
C PRO A 285 25.91 -12.09 5.70
N ASN A 286 25.31 -11.72 4.59
CA ASN A 286 24.43 -12.57 3.78
C ASN A 286 23.23 -13.17 4.57
N TRP A 287 22.77 -12.46 5.60
CA TRP A 287 21.68 -12.88 6.46
C TRP A 287 20.48 -13.51 5.74
N PRO A 288 19.89 -12.92 4.63
CA PRO A 288 18.71 -13.50 4.01
C PRO A 288 18.94 -14.92 3.46
N VAL A 289 20.13 -15.21 2.95
CA VAL A 289 20.51 -16.53 2.44
C VAL A 289 20.72 -17.49 3.59
N ARG A 290 21.52 -17.09 4.59
CA ARG A 290 21.84 -17.90 5.77
C ARG A 290 20.59 -18.23 6.58
N TRP A 291 19.71 -17.26 6.80
CA TRP A 291 18.41 -17.47 7.45
C TRP A 291 17.54 -18.49 6.71
N ARG A 292 17.53 -18.47 5.37
CA ARG A 292 16.81 -19.47 4.56
C ARG A 292 17.39 -20.87 4.74
N LEU A 293 18.71 -21.00 4.73
CA LEU A 293 19.40 -22.28 4.92
C LEU A 293 19.19 -22.84 6.32
N LEU A 294 19.33 -21.99 7.35
CA LEU A 294 19.09 -22.33 8.75
C LEU A 294 17.65 -22.87 8.93
N ARG A 295 16.65 -22.17 8.42
CA ARG A 295 15.26 -22.64 8.48
C ARG A 295 15.05 -23.99 7.79
N LYS A 296 15.65 -24.17 6.62
CA LYS A 296 15.58 -25.46 5.89
C LYS A 296 16.18 -26.59 6.73
N LYS A 297 17.31 -26.34 7.39
CA LYS A 297 17.96 -27.32 8.26
C LYS A 297 17.17 -27.60 9.53
N ALA A 298 16.46 -26.63 10.06
CA ALA A 298 15.52 -26.78 11.18
C ALA A 298 14.19 -27.49 10.80
N GLY A 299 14.06 -27.98 9.58
CA GLY A 299 12.83 -28.60 9.10
C GLY A 299 11.74 -27.60 8.65
N TRP A 300 12.06 -26.30 8.58
CA TRP A 300 11.12 -25.24 8.25
C TRP A 300 11.35 -24.73 6.82
N GLY A 301 11.35 -25.64 5.87
CA GLY A 301 11.41 -25.29 4.45
C GLY A 301 10.11 -24.66 3.96
N VAL A 302 9.87 -24.81 2.66
CA VAL A 302 8.67 -24.27 2.01
C VAL A 302 7.38 -24.93 2.53
N HIS A 303 7.50 -26.17 3.03
CA HIS A 303 6.38 -27.00 3.50
C HIS A 303 6.41 -27.17 5.02
N HIS A 304 6.30 -26.10 5.77
CA HIS A 304 6.01 -26.20 7.20
C HIS A 304 4.55 -26.69 7.39
N ARG A 305 4.23 -27.32 8.56
CA ARG A 305 2.88 -27.82 8.90
C ARG A 305 1.72 -26.83 8.68
N PHE A 306 2.01 -25.54 8.61
CA PHE A 306 1.06 -24.48 8.29
C PHE A 306 1.15 -23.98 6.83
N GLY A 307 1.79 -24.75 5.95
CA GLY A 307 2.01 -24.39 4.56
C GLY A 307 3.23 -23.48 4.38
N GLU A 308 3.10 -22.48 3.51
CA GLU A 308 4.21 -21.59 3.17
C GLU A 308 4.69 -20.77 4.39
N TRP A 309 6.01 -20.71 4.59
CA TRP A 309 6.62 -19.97 5.69
C TRP A 309 6.22 -18.47 5.68
N SER A 310 5.73 -18.00 6.82
CA SER A 310 5.50 -16.57 7.05
C SER A 310 6.78 -15.90 7.57
N ALA A 311 7.18 -14.80 6.93
CA ALA A 311 8.36 -14.04 7.37
C ALA A 311 8.26 -13.57 8.84
N ASP A 312 7.05 -13.29 9.32
CA ASP A 312 6.78 -12.79 10.67
C ASP A 312 6.48 -13.91 11.69
N ALA A 313 6.69 -15.22 11.36
CA ALA A 313 6.33 -16.33 12.22
C ALA A 313 6.97 -16.26 13.63
N LEU A 314 8.26 -15.92 13.74
CA LEU A 314 8.93 -15.75 15.04
C LEU A 314 8.30 -14.62 15.84
N ARG A 315 8.01 -13.51 15.21
CA ARG A 315 7.37 -12.37 15.85
C ARG A 315 5.92 -12.69 16.28
N HIS A 316 5.18 -13.46 15.50
CA HIS A 316 3.85 -13.94 15.91
C HIS A 316 3.93 -14.90 17.09
N THR A 317 4.94 -15.76 17.12
CA THR A 317 5.24 -16.65 18.23
C THR A 317 5.47 -15.83 19.49
N TYR A 318 6.39 -14.85 19.49
CA TYR A 318 6.59 -13.93 20.60
C TYR A 318 5.29 -13.33 21.12
N ALA A 319 4.53 -12.70 20.23
CA ALA A 319 3.32 -11.99 20.63
C ALA A 319 2.25 -12.91 21.23
N SER A 320 2.10 -14.12 20.71
CA SER A 320 1.13 -15.09 21.23
C SER A 320 1.54 -15.62 22.60
N TYR A 321 2.82 -15.95 22.79
CA TYR A 321 3.34 -16.39 24.09
C TYR A 321 3.37 -15.26 25.11
N HIS A 322 3.71 -14.03 24.71
CA HIS A 322 3.66 -12.85 25.59
C HIS A 322 2.22 -12.57 26.04
N ALA A 323 1.27 -12.51 25.11
CA ALA A 323 -0.13 -12.29 25.43
C ALA A 323 -0.69 -13.37 26.37
N LYS A 324 -0.27 -14.64 26.19
CA LYS A 324 -0.72 -15.78 27.02
C LYS A 324 -0.13 -15.73 28.45
N TRP A 325 1.13 -15.37 28.55
CA TRP A 325 1.88 -15.44 29.82
C TRP A 325 1.72 -14.19 30.66
N PHE A 326 2.06 -13.03 30.11
CA PHE A 326 2.06 -11.77 30.84
C PHE A 326 0.68 -11.10 30.90
N ARG A 327 -0.18 -11.32 29.90
CA ARG A 327 -1.52 -10.70 29.77
C ARG A 327 -1.49 -9.16 29.72
N ASP A 328 -0.33 -8.56 29.50
CA ASP A 328 -0.13 -7.12 29.35
C ASP A 328 -0.24 -6.74 27.86
N PHE A 329 -1.46 -6.48 27.41
CA PHE A 329 -1.75 -6.11 26.03
C PHE A 329 -1.30 -4.70 25.65
N PRO A 330 -1.40 -3.68 26.54
CA PRO A 330 -0.83 -2.35 26.29
C PRO A 330 0.67 -2.38 26.06
N LEU A 331 1.43 -3.03 26.95
CA LEU A 331 2.89 -3.19 26.80
C LEU A 331 3.22 -3.93 25.49
N LEU A 332 2.57 -5.05 25.24
CA LEU A 332 2.77 -5.81 24.00
C LEU A 332 2.48 -4.95 22.75
N GLN A 333 1.44 -4.11 22.78
CA GLN A 333 1.11 -3.21 21.66
C GLN A 333 2.25 -2.20 21.42
N MET A 334 2.79 -1.60 22.48
CA MET A 334 3.90 -0.65 22.39
C MET A 334 5.16 -1.32 21.84
N GLU A 335 5.56 -2.46 22.41
CA GLU A 335 6.75 -3.21 22.01
C GLU A 335 6.63 -3.74 20.56
N MET A 336 5.46 -4.20 20.17
CA MET A 336 5.19 -4.60 18.78
C MET A 336 5.13 -3.40 17.83
N GLY A 337 5.02 -2.17 18.31
CA GLY A 337 4.87 -0.97 17.47
C GLY A 337 3.62 -1.03 16.60
N HIS A 338 2.49 -1.42 17.18
CA HIS A 338 1.18 -1.43 16.53
C HIS A 338 0.45 -0.13 16.84
N ARG A 339 -0.01 0.57 15.79
CA ARG A 339 -0.74 1.83 15.93
C ARG A 339 -2.16 1.66 16.49
N SER A 340 -2.74 0.46 16.36
CA SER A 340 -4.10 0.20 16.84
C SER A 340 -4.18 -1.17 17.54
N SER A 341 -5.00 -1.22 18.59
CA SER A 341 -5.30 -2.45 19.33
C SER A 341 -6.12 -3.46 18.50
N SER A 342 -6.83 -3.01 17.46
CA SER A 342 -7.59 -3.88 16.57
C SER A 342 -6.70 -4.89 15.84
N LEU A 343 -5.50 -4.47 15.41
CA LEU A 343 -4.52 -5.38 14.81
C LEU A 343 -4.01 -6.44 15.81
N LEU A 344 -3.84 -6.05 17.07
CA LEU A 344 -3.45 -6.96 18.11
C LEU A 344 -4.56 -7.99 18.39
N ARG A 345 -5.79 -7.51 18.55
CA ARG A 345 -6.97 -8.37 18.77
C ARG A 345 -7.22 -9.34 17.64
N ALA A 346 -7.23 -8.85 16.39
CA ALA A 346 -7.49 -9.69 15.21
C ALA A 346 -6.43 -10.79 14.99
N ARG A 347 -5.17 -10.52 15.35
CA ARG A 347 -4.05 -11.43 15.06
C ARG A 347 -3.64 -12.31 16.23
N TYR A 348 -3.84 -11.88 17.50
CA TYR A 348 -3.28 -12.54 18.67
C TYR A 348 -4.32 -13.06 19.67
N LEU A 349 -5.60 -12.72 19.52
CA LEU A 349 -6.65 -13.37 20.30
C LEU A 349 -6.92 -14.80 19.82
N ASN A 350 -6.50 -15.15 18.62
CA ASN A 350 -6.54 -16.53 18.14
C ASN A 350 -5.28 -17.28 18.66
N MET A 351 -5.22 -17.41 20.00
CA MET A 351 -4.17 -18.18 20.69
C MET A 351 -4.43 -19.69 20.59
N GLU A 352 -5.00 -20.13 19.46
CA GLU A 352 -5.28 -21.52 19.19
C GLU A 352 -3.96 -22.32 19.24
N GLY A 353 -3.87 -23.27 20.15
CA GLY A 353 -2.68 -24.10 20.37
C GLY A 353 -1.62 -23.55 21.33
N VAL A 354 -1.79 -22.36 21.94
CA VAL A 354 -0.89 -21.86 23.00
C VAL A 354 -1.50 -22.12 24.37
N SER A 355 -1.14 -23.25 25.00
CA SER A 355 -1.49 -23.54 26.40
C SER A 355 -0.63 -22.71 27.36
N ARG A 356 -1.05 -22.63 28.64
CA ARG A 356 -0.27 -21.96 29.67
C ARG A 356 1.05 -22.66 29.92
N ASP A 357 1.06 -24.00 29.87
CA ASP A 357 2.29 -24.80 30.06
C ASP A 357 3.28 -24.59 28.92
N ARG A 358 2.81 -24.53 27.67
CA ARG A 358 3.66 -24.16 26.54
C ARG A 358 4.22 -22.74 26.68
N ALA A 359 3.42 -21.81 27.19
CA ALA A 359 3.89 -20.44 27.45
C ALA A 359 4.94 -20.42 28.58
N ARG A 360 4.76 -21.20 29.62
CA ARG A 360 5.77 -21.39 30.65
C ARG A 360 7.08 -21.91 30.06
N LEU A 361 7.04 -23.01 29.33
CA LEU A 361 8.22 -23.58 28.67
C LEU A 361 8.92 -22.60 27.72
N PHE A 362 8.16 -21.75 27.03
CA PHE A 362 8.73 -20.73 26.14
C PHE A 362 9.55 -19.68 26.92
N TRP A 363 9.07 -19.27 28.11
CA TRP A 363 9.68 -18.23 28.92
C TRP A 363 10.66 -18.77 29.96
N GLU A 364 10.67 -20.09 30.20
CA GLU A 364 11.67 -20.72 31.07
C GLU A 364 13.05 -20.61 30.42
N VAL A 365 14.01 -20.23 31.25
CA VAL A 365 15.41 -20.23 30.85
C VAL A 365 15.86 -21.70 30.78
N PRO A 366 16.23 -22.21 29.63
CA PRO A 366 16.64 -23.59 29.53
C PRO A 366 17.86 -23.83 30.40
N GLU A 367 17.81 -24.86 31.23
CA GLU A 367 19.03 -25.33 31.87
C GLU A 367 20.00 -25.83 30.80
N HIS A 368 21.16 -25.23 30.73
CA HIS A 368 22.25 -25.81 29.94
C HIS A 368 22.58 -27.15 30.58
N GLY A 369 22.47 -28.22 29.79
CA GLY A 369 23.04 -29.48 30.19
C GLY A 369 24.50 -29.23 30.57
N ARG A 370 24.81 -29.25 31.86
CA ARG A 370 26.18 -29.42 32.32
C ARG A 370 26.68 -30.65 31.57
N LYS A 371 27.56 -30.48 30.56
CA LYS A 371 28.39 -31.60 30.09
C LYS A 371 29.01 -32.16 31.37
N LYS A 372 28.49 -33.29 31.84
CA LYS A 372 29.17 -34.07 32.87
C LYS A 372 30.60 -34.19 32.37
N ARG A 373 31.54 -33.47 33.01
CA ARG A 373 32.96 -33.83 32.90
C ARG A 373 32.99 -35.27 33.35
N ILE A 374 33.14 -36.20 32.42
CA ILE A 374 33.55 -37.55 32.73
C ILE A 374 34.98 -37.38 33.21
N VAL A 375 35.15 -37.32 34.52
CA VAL A 375 36.45 -37.51 35.14
C VAL A 375 36.74 -38.98 34.99
N HIS A 376 37.58 -39.33 34.03
CA HIS A 376 38.18 -40.63 34.02
C HIS A 376 39.14 -40.67 35.20
N CYS A 377 38.79 -41.48 36.26
CA CYS A 377 39.73 -41.97 37.24
C CYS A 377 40.58 -43.08 36.63
#